data_184fee49deb2db871a26c502a9894580
#
_entry.id   184fee49deb2db871a26c502a9894580
#
_cell.length_a   1.000
_cell.length_b   1.000
_cell.length_c   1.000
_cell.angle_alpha   90.00
_cell.angle_beta   90.00
_cell.angle_gamma   90.00
#
_symmetry.space_group_name_H-M   'P 1'
#
loop_
_entity.id
_entity.type
_entity.pdbx_description
1 polymer ?
#
loop_
_entity_poly.entity_id
_entity_poly.type
_entity_poly.pdbx_seq_one_letter_code
_entity_poly.pdbx_strand_id
1 'polypeptide(L)'
;AYTTTAFPMLTGTLVTILGFVPIGLAKSMAGEYCFTLFAIVGMALVVSWFVAVLFAPVIAMSVLPDHISHAKADDSRFAGIFHKCLVWCMHHPKTTVIVTLAAFILSIEGMKHVPQQFFPHSTRPEVLVDMTLPQNSSIEATDEVSRRIDDVLSKDNDVDHWTSYVGRGAIRFYLPLDEQLENDFFAQSVIVTKGDEERERVIQKIQNILDNEYPQLTGRAYAMELGPPVGWPVQFRVSGPDQEKVQEYAHQVAGIMAASPDLEKISFNWAEKQRKLKIEVRQSEARRLGLSSSAIAKALYASVSGATVTQVRDDIYLIDVILRARKEDRTSIEQIRNLDVQLPNGSSVPLSVLA
;
A
#
# COMPACT_ATOMS: atom_id res chain seq x y z
N ALA A 1 30.09 -33.60 31.44
CA ALA A 1 28.92 -32.96 30.84
C ALA A 1 29.31 -31.65 30.13
N TYR A 2 29.93 -30.66 30.82
CA TYR A 2 30.26 -29.37 30.26
C TYR A 2 31.12 -29.43 28.97
N THR A 3 32.23 -30.17 29.01
CA THR A 3 33.17 -30.30 27.88
C THR A 3 32.60 -31.02 26.67
N THR A 4 31.59 -31.86 26.86
CA THR A 4 31.00 -32.71 25.80
C THR A 4 29.73 -32.16 25.24
N THR A 5 29.00 -31.31 25.98
CA THR A 5 27.66 -30.83 25.56
C THR A 5 27.61 -29.33 25.23
N ALA A 6 28.42 -28.50 25.88
CA ALA A 6 28.35 -27.04 25.70
C ALA A 6 28.62 -26.59 24.25
N PHE A 7 29.64 -27.15 23.62
CA PHE A 7 30.00 -26.79 22.24
C PHE A 7 28.99 -27.29 21.20
N PRO A 8 28.51 -28.53 21.22
CA PRO A 8 27.43 -28.95 20.34
C PRO A 8 26.13 -28.13 20.48
N MET A 9 25.76 -27.76 21.72
CA MET A 9 24.61 -26.85 21.95
C MET A 9 24.83 -25.46 21.33
N LEU A 10 26.04 -24.90 21.48
CA LEU A 10 26.38 -23.63 20.84
C LEU A 10 26.26 -23.71 19.29
N THR A 11 26.78 -24.82 18.73
CA THR A 11 26.69 -25.03 17.27
C THR A 11 25.23 -25.04 16.80
N GLY A 12 24.36 -25.79 17.53
CA GLY A 12 22.91 -25.79 17.22
C GLY A 12 22.27 -24.40 17.32
N THR A 13 22.60 -23.65 18.35
CA THR A 13 22.14 -22.29 18.56
C THR A 13 22.58 -21.36 17.42
N LEU A 14 23.85 -21.42 17.02
CA LEU A 14 24.39 -20.63 15.91
C LEU A 14 23.75 -20.99 14.57
N VAL A 15 23.52 -22.27 14.30
CA VAL A 15 22.83 -22.73 13.09
C VAL A 15 21.40 -22.17 13.04
N THR A 16 20.70 -22.15 14.18
CA THR A 16 19.35 -21.56 14.27
C THR A 16 19.39 -20.05 13.97
N ILE A 17 20.35 -19.31 14.54
CA ILE A 17 20.53 -17.88 14.28
C ILE A 17 20.83 -17.63 12.79
N LEU A 18 21.71 -18.45 12.20
CA LEU A 18 22.05 -18.36 10.77
C LEU A 18 20.84 -18.55 9.85
N GLY A 19 19.85 -19.36 10.27
CA GLY A 19 18.59 -19.51 9.55
C GLY A 19 17.78 -18.21 9.43
N PHE A 20 17.93 -17.26 10.37
CA PHE A 20 17.26 -15.97 10.35
C PHE A 20 18.06 -14.85 9.64
N VAL A 21 19.35 -15.06 9.37
CA VAL A 21 20.24 -14.08 8.74
C VAL A 21 19.72 -13.58 7.39
N PRO A 22 19.24 -14.43 6.46
CA PRO A 22 18.75 -13.96 5.18
C PRO A 22 17.60 -12.95 5.31
N ILE A 23 16.72 -13.14 6.29
CA ILE A 23 15.59 -12.23 6.55
C ILE A 23 16.10 -10.93 7.18
N GLY A 24 16.98 -11.04 8.19
CA GLY A 24 17.47 -9.87 8.94
C GLY A 24 18.40 -8.96 8.13
N LEU A 25 19.12 -9.49 7.14
CA LEU A 25 20.04 -8.71 6.32
C LEU A 25 19.50 -8.37 4.91
N ALA A 26 18.27 -8.71 4.62
CA ALA A 26 17.64 -8.38 3.34
C ALA A 26 17.49 -6.85 3.20
N LYS A 27 18.06 -6.28 2.12
CA LYS A 27 17.92 -4.85 1.79
C LYS A 27 16.55 -4.57 1.14
N SER A 28 15.48 -4.74 1.91
CA SER A 28 14.11 -4.58 1.46
C SER A 28 13.24 -4.08 2.63
N MET A 29 12.04 -3.56 2.34
CA MET A 29 11.06 -3.19 3.39
C MET A 29 10.78 -4.36 4.32
N ALA A 30 10.71 -5.58 3.79
CA ALA A 30 10.54 -6.81 4.57
C ALA A 30 11.71 -7.04 5.52
N GLY A 31 12.96 -6.83 5.06
CA GLY A 31 14.16 -6.94 5.89
C GLY A 31 14.18 -5.90 7.00
N GLU A 32 13.82 -4.65 6.70
CA GLU A 32 13.74 -3.58 7.70
C GLU A 32 12.68 -3.89 8.77
N TYR A 33 11.51 -4.36 8.36
CA TYR A 33 10.42 -4.76 9.25
C TYR A 33 10.80 -5.94 10.16
N CYS A 34 11.50 -6.95 9.60
CA CYS A 34 11.86 -8.17 10.31
C CYS A 34 13.23 -8.11 11.02
N PHE A 35 14.01 -7.03 10.84
CA PHE A 35 15.32 -6.91 11.46
C PHE A 35 15.28 -7.02 12.98
N THR A 36 14.32 -6.37 13.62
CA THR A 36 14.15 -6.43 15.08
C THR A 36 13.84 -7.83 15.57
N LEU A 37 13.05 -8.60 14.80
CA LEU A 37 12.79 -10.02 15.09
C LEU A 37 14.09 -10.84 15.06
N PHE A 38 14.89 -10.71 14.00
CA PHE A 38 16.18 -11.37 13.88
C PHE A 38 17.12 -11.01 15.04
N ALA A 39 17.27 -9.72 15.36
CA ALA A 39 18.16 -9.26 16.41
C ALA A 39 17.74 -9.76 17.79
N ILE A 40 16.46 -9.67 18.13
CA ILE A 40 15.92 -10.10 19.43
C ILE A 40 16.02 -11.62 19.59
N VAL A 41 15.60 -12.38 18.56
CA VAL A 41 15.69 -13.86 18.60
C VAL A 41 17.16 -14.30 18.68
N GLY A 42 18.07 -13.68 17.92
CA GLY A 42 19.48 -14.00 17.98
C GLY A 42 20.09 -13.74 19.35
N MET A 43 19.83 -12.57 19.95
CA MET A 43 20.29 -12.27 21.31
C MET A 43 19.69 -13.23 22.36
N ALA A 44 18.39 -13.49 22.28
CA ALA A 44 17.70 -14.40 23.21
C ALA A 44 18.28 -15.83 23.15
N LEU A 45 18.58 -16.32 21.95
CA LEU A 45 19.17 -17.64 21.76
C LEU A 45 20.59 -17.72 22.33
N VAL A 46 21.42 -16.69 22.15
CA VAL A 46 22.77 -16.64 22.74
C VAL A 46 22.68 -16.58 24.27
N VAL A 47 21.83 -15.72 24.83
CA VAL A 47 21.61 -15.64 26.28
C VAL A 47 21.09 -16.95 26.83
N SER A 48 20.15 -17.59 26.13
CA SER A 48 19.59 -18.91 26.49
C SER A 48 20.70 -19.98 26.56
N TRP A 49 21.64 -19.96 25.61
CA TRP A 49 22.80 -20.86 25.66
C TRP A 49 23.65 -20.63 26.91
N PHE A 50 23.98 -19.38 27.26
CA PHE A 50 24.72 -19.06 28.48
C PHE A 50 23.98 -19.54 29.72
N VAL A 51 22.68 -19.28 29.82
CA VAL A 51 21.85 -19.73 30.92
C VAL A 51 21.84 -21.26 31.01
N ALA A 52 21.65 -21.97 29.90
CA ALA A 52 21.65 -23.43 29.89
C ALA A 52 22.99 -24.02 30.33
N VAL A 53 24.10 -23.47 29.86
CA VAL A 53 25.44 -23.98 30.19
C VAL A 53 25.81 -23.70 31.65
N LEU A 54 25.41 -22.61 32.24
CA LEU A 54 25.73 -22.22 33.62
C LEU A 54 24.76 -22.81 34.61
N PHE A 55 23.47 -22.74 34.38
CA PHE A 55 22.44 -23.09 35.37
C PHE A 55 22.00 -24.55 35.29
N ALA A 56 21.95 -25.18 34.10
CA ALA A 56 21.48 -26.56 34.01
C ALA A 56 22.32 -27.57 34.82
N PRO A 57 23.67 -27.49 34.84
CA PRO A 57 24.48 -28.37 35.71
C PRO A 57 24.22 -28.13 37.21
N VAL A 58 24.02 -26.87 37.62
CA VAL A 58 23.74 -26.52 39.01
C VAL A 58 22.38 -27.08 39.45
N ILE A 59 21.36 -26.89 38.61
CA ILE A 59 20.03 -27.43 38.88
C ILE A 59 20.07 -28.97 38.86
N ALA A 60 20.77 -29.54 37.91
CA ALA A 60 20.90 -31.00 37.83
C ALA A 60 21.53 -31.61 39.11
N MET A 61 22.58 -30.98 39.67
CA MET A 61 23.18 -31.42 40.93
C MET A 61 22.23 -31.28 42.13
N SER A 62 21.30 -30.32 42.08
CA SER A 62 20.34 -30.07 43.17
C SER A 62 19.11 -30.99 43.09
N VAL A 63 18.72 -31.42 41.91
CA VAL A 63 17.45 -32.13 41.65
C VAL A 63 17.67 -33.63 41.43
N LEU A 64 18.82 -34.04 40.88
CA LEU A 64 19.09 -35.43 40.61
C LEU A 64 19.52 -36.15 41.89
N PRO A 65 18.98 -37.33 42.16
CA PRO A 65 19.41 -38.17 43.31
C PRO A 65 20.84 -38.65 43.12
N ASP A 66 21.63 -38.78 44.22
CA ASP A 66 23.03 -39.19 44.22
C ASP A 66 23.27 -40.60 43.63
N HIS A 67 22.23 -41.41 43.59
CA HIS A 67 22.25 -42.74 42.99
C HIS A 67 21.21 -42.84 41.89
N ILE A 68 21.65 -42.72 40.63
CA ILE A 68 20.82 -43.04 39.47
C ILE A 68 20.82 -44.59 39.35
N SER A 69 19.75 -45.21 39.76
CA SER A 69 19.49 -46.61 39.42
C SER A 69 19.51 -46.73 37.90
N HIS A 70 20.33 -47.63 37.34
CA HIS A 70 20.28 -47.93 35.91
C HIS A 70 18.90 -48.51 35.62
N ALA A 71 17.96 -47.62 35.25
CA ALA A 71 16.68 -48.03 34.70
C ALA A 71 16.97 -48.91 33.50
N LYS A 72 16.41 -50.13 33.49
CA LYS A 72 16.41 -50.99 32.30
C LYS A 72 15.99 -50.10 31.11
N ALA A 73 16.80 -50.16 30.04
CA ALA A 73 16.47 -49.46 28.81
C ALA A 73 15.00 -49.72 28.49
N ASP A 74 14.25 -48.64 28.40
CA ASP A 74 12.81 -48.71 28.12
C ASP A 74 12.65 -49.34 26.72
N ASP A 75 12.18 -50.59 26.68
CA ASP A 75 11.93 -51.37 25.46
C ASP A 75 10.69 -50.80 24.70
N SER A 76 10.58 -49.46 24.64
CA SER A 76 9.60 -48.80 23.82
C SER A 76 9.87 -49.18 22.36
N ARG A 77 8.83 -49.64 21.64
CA ARG A 77 8.91 -49.94 20.21
C ARG A 77 9.52 -48.80 19.42
N PHE A 78 9.27 -47.57 19.84
CA PHE A 78 9.78 -46.36 19.25
C PHE A 78 11.31 -46.21 19.41
N ALA A 79 11.82 -46.47 20.62
CA ALA A 79 13.26 -46.48 20.91
C ALA A 79 13.99 -47.55 20.09
N GLY A 80 13.38 -48.74 19.92
CA GLY A 80 13.94 -49.79 19.06
C GLY A 80 14.00 -49.43 17.59
N ILE A 81 12.98 -48.76 17.03
CA ILE A 81 12.98 -48.30 15.65
C ILE A 81 14.04 -47.22 15.46
N PHE A 82 14.11 -46.24 16.37
CA PHE A 82 15.09 -45.17 16.33
C PHE A 82 16.52 -45.72 16.40
N HIS A 83 16.80 -46.65 17.30
CA HIS A 83 18.11 -47.29 17.43
C HIS A 83 18.49 -48.03 16.14
N LYS A 84 17.59 -48.83 15.55
CA LYS A 84 17.83 -49.49 14.26
C LYS A 84 18.13 -48.54 13.14
N CYS A 85 17.39 -47.44 13.03
CA CYS A 85 17.60 -46.39 12.04
C CYS A 85 18.98 -45.74 12.21
N LEU A 86 19.34 -45.37 13.46
CA LEU A 86 20.62 -44.76 13.76
C LEU A 86 21.79 -45.68 13.40
N VAL A 87 21.73 -46.95 13.79
CA VAL A 87 22.76 -47.96 13.50
C VAL A 87 22.87 -48.18 12.00
N TRP A 88 21.74 -48.23 11.28
CA TRP A 88 21.74 -48.34 9.83
C TRP A 88 22.42 -47.12 9.16
N CYS A 89 22.11 -45.91 9.59
CA CYS A 89 22.77 -44.68 9.10
C CYS A 89 24.27 -44.69 9.32
N MET A 90 24.72 -45.18 10.50
CA MET A 90 26.13 -45.28 10.82
C MET A 90 26.87 -46.34 9.97
N HIS A 91 26.22 -47.45 9.64
CA HIS A 91 26.80 -48.50 8.79
C HIS A 91 26.81 -48.15 7.31
N HIS A 92 25.92 -47.25 6.89
CA HIS A 92 25.76 -46.85 5.49
C HIS A 92 25.95 -45.31 5.28
N PRO A 93 27.11 -44.75 5.66
CA PRO A 93 27.30 -43.28 5.62
C PRO A 93 27.12 -42.67 4.23
N LYS A 94 27.58 -43.37 3.19
CA LYS A 94 27.42 -42.89 1.80
C LYS A 94 25.95 -42.79 1.37
N THR A 95 25.16 -43.80 1.71
CA THR A 95 23.71 -43.80 1.42
C THR A 95 23.00 -42.72 2.19
N THR A 96 23.34 -42.50 3.45
CA THR A 96 22.77 -41.44 4.29
C THR A 96 23.05 -40.06 3.69
N VAL A 97 24.29 -39.79 3.26
CA VAL A 97 24.64 -38.54 2.59
C VAL A 97 23.87 -38.36 1.29
N ILE A 98 23.78 -39.41 0.45
CA ILE A 98 23.05 -39.33 -0.83
C ILE A 98 21.56 -39.05 -0.57
N VAL A 99 20.91 -39.71 0.37
CA VAL A 99 19.50 -39.47 0.72
C VAL A 99 19.30 -38.04 1.24
N THR A 100 20.20 -37.56 2.08
CA THR A 100 20.12 -36.18 2.60
C THR A 100 20.28 -35.14 1.47
N LEU A 101 21.26 -35.36 0.58
CA LEU A 101 21.44 -34.47 -0.58
C LEU A 101 20.25 -34.51 -1.54
N ALA A 102 19.69 -35.70 -1.78
CA ALA A 102 18.50 -35.84 -2.62
C ALA A 102 17.28 -35.12 -2.01
N ALA A 103 17.06 -35.29 -0.71
CA ALA A 103 16.01 -34.56 0.00
C ALA A 103 16.22 -33.03 -0.05
N PHE A 104 17.46 -32.57 0.08
CA PHE A 104 17.80 -31.15 -0.04
C PHE A 104 17.51 -30.58 -1.45
N ILE A 105 17.90 -31.31 -2.50
CA ILE A 105 17.63 -30.92 -3.89
C ILE A 105 16.11 -30.88 -4.15
N LEU A 106 15.37 -31.89 -3.68
CA LEU A 106 13.92 -31.93 -3.76
C LEU A 106 13.25 -30.76 -3.04
N SER A 107 13.81 -30.36 -1.90
CA SER A 107 13.32 -29.20 -1.15
C SER A 107 13.54 -27.88 -1.91
N ILE A 108 14.69 -27.72 -2.55
CA ILE A 108 14.96 -26.55 -3.40
C ILE A 108 13.99 -26.50 -4.61
N GLU A 109 13.75 -27.64 -5.24
CA GLU A 109 12.79 -27.71 -6.33
C GLU A 109 11.36 -27.42 -5.85
N GLY A 110 10.98 -27.95 -4.69
CA GLY A 110 9.70 -27.68 -4.05
C GLY A 110 9.50 -26.18 -3.70
N MET A 111 10.56 -25.45 -3.36
CA MET A 111 10.47 -24.02 -3.09
C MET A 111 10.02 -23.20 -4.31
N LYS A 112 10.25 -23.65 -5.53
CA LYS A 112 9.77 -22.97 -6.73
C LYS A 112 8.25 -22.93 -6.84
N HIS A 113 7.56 -23.84 -6.17
CA HIS A 113 6.10 -23.93 -6.16
C HIS A 113 5.46 -23.13 -5.01
N VAL A 114 6.28 -22.59 -4.12
CA VAL A 114 5.79 -21.76 -3.01
C VAL A 114 5.65 -20.32 -3.50
N PRO A 115 4.45 -19.70 -3.40
CA PRO A 115 4.26 -18.29 -3.75
C PRO A 115 5.21 -17.41 -2.93
N GLN A 116 6.03 -16.63 -3.63
CA GLN A 116 6.97 -15.70 -2.99
C GLN A 116 6.25 -14.39 -2.66
N GLN A 117 5.41 -14.42 -1.64
CA GLN A 117 4.72 -13.24 -1.12
C GLN A 117 5.15 -13.02 0.32
N PHE A 118 5.61 -11.80 0.62
CA PHE A 118 5.94 -11.44 2.00
C PHE A 118 4.67 -11.17 2.82
N PHE A 119 3.75 -10.41 2.24
CA PHE A 119 2.40 -10.23 2.75
C PHE A 119 1.41 -10.80 1.72
N PRO A 120 0.71 -11.90 2.02
CA PRO A 120 -0.33 -12.41 1.15
C PRO A 120 -1.51 -11.41 1.10
N HIS A 121 -2.28 -11.46 0.04
CA HIS A 121 -3.56 -10.76 0.00
C HIS A 121 -4.49 -11.30 1.09
N SER A 122 -5.36 -10.45 1.59
CA SER A 122 -6.40 -10.86 2.51
C SER A 122 -7.30 -11.93 1.89
N THR A 123 -7.77 -12.88 2.70
CA THR A 123 -8.83 -13.82 2.32
C THR A 123 -10.22 -13.18 2.38
N ARG A 124 -10.31 -11.88 2.65
CA ARG A 124 -11.57 -11.15 2.68
C ARG A 124 -12.10 -10.92 1.26
N PRO A 125 -13.43 -10.92 1.07
CA PRO A 125 -14.05 -10.83 -0.25
C PRO A 125 -14.06 -9.42 -0.84
N GLU A 126 -13.49 -8.42 -0.16
CA GLU A 126 -13.51 -7.04 -0.63
C GLU A 126 -12.48 -6.78 -1.74
N VAL A 127 -12.91 -6.03 -2.74
CA VAL A 127 -12.09 -5.47 -3.82
C VAL A 127 -12.08 -3.95 -3.68
N LEU A 128 -10.90 -3.36 -3.77
CA LEU A 128 -10.74 -1.92 -3.90
C LEU A 128 -10.50 -1.57 -5.37
N VAL A 129 -11.17 -0.52 -5.84
CA VAL A 129 -10.99 -0.01 -7.20
C VAL A 129 -10.67 1.48 -7.10
N ASP A 130 -9.43 1.83 -7.39
CA ASP A 130 -8.96 3.21 -7.44
C ASP A 130 -9.03 3.73 -8.88
N MET A 131 -9.60 4.91 -9.06
CA MET A 131 -9.78 5.56 -10.34
C MET A 131 -9.26 6.99 -10.25
N THR A 132 -8.09 7.24 -10.81
CA THR A 132 -7.48 8.58 -10.86
C THR A 132 -7.53 9.09 -12.29
N LEU A 133 -8.37 10.09 -12.54
CA LEU A 133 -8.49 10.75 -13.83
C LEU A 133 -7.33 11.75 -14.01
N PRO A 134 -7.10 12.24 -15.26
CA PRO A 134 -6.16 13.34 -15.47
C PRO A 134 -6.49 14.53 -14.56
N GLN A 135 -5.45 15.17 -14.02
CA GLN A 135 -5.63 16.35 -13.16
C GLN A 135 -6.50 17.41 -13.85
N ASN A 136 -7.30 18.15 -13.07
CA ASN A 136 -8.34 19.11 -13.55
C ASN A 136 -9.56 18.45 -14.22
N SER A 137 -9.70 17.13 -14.19
CA SER A 137 -10.99 16.54 -14.50
C SER A 137 -12.03 17.02 -13.50
N SER A 138 -13.24 17.27 -13.97
CA SER A 138 -14.33 17.71 -13.09
C SER A 138 -14.89 16.51 -12.30
N ILE A 139 -15.50 16.80 -11.17
CA ILE A 139 -16.17 15.76 -10.37
C ILE A 139 -17.27 15.04 -11.15
N GLU A 140 -17.91 15.73 -12.11
CA GLU A 140 -18.92 15.12 -12.98
C GLU A 140 -18.29 14.09 -13.93
N ALA A 141 -17.08 14.34 -14.47
CA ALA A 141 -16.37 13.38 -15.30
C ALA A 141 -15.95 12.16 -14.47
N THR A 142 -15.56 12.38 -13.22
CA THR A 142 -15.22 11.31 -12.28
C THR A 142 -16.45 10.48 -11.89
N ASP A 143 -17.59 11.13 -11.67
CA ASP A 143 -18.88 10.48 -11.40
C ASP A 143 -19.33 9.64 -12.60
N GLU A 144 -19.14 10.10 -13.83
CA GLU A 144 -19.48 9.35 -15.05
C GLU A 144 -18.71 8.02 -15.14
N VAL A 145 -17.40 8.04 -14.87
CA VAL A 145 -16.58 6.83 -14.84
C VAL A 145 -17.05 5.89 -13.71
N SER A 146 -17.28 6.44 -12.52
CA SER A 146 -17.77 5.66 -11.38
C SER A 146 -19.11 4.98 -11.68
N ARG A 147 -20.08 5.70 -12.27
CA ARG A 147 -21.38 5.16 -12.68
C ARG A 147 -21.26 4.06 -13.72
N ARG A 148 -20.31 4.18 -14.64
CA ARG A 148 -20.06 3.12 -15.63
C ARG A 148 -19.61 1.82 -14.93
N ILE A 149 -18.77 1.91 -13.92
CA ILE A 149 -18.40 0.76 -13.11
C ILE A 149 -19.61 0.23 -12.32
N ASP A 150 -20.39 1.11 -11.69
CA ASP A 150 -21.60 0.72 -10.96
C ASP A 150 -22.61 -0.02 -11.86
N ASP A 151 -22.78 0.42 -13.11
CA ASP A 151 -23.64 -0.26 -14.10
C ASP A 151 -23.17 -1.69 -14.42
N VAL A 152 -21.87 -1.92 -14.42
CA VAL A 152 -21.31 -3.27 -14.62
C VAL A 152 -21.51 -4.11 -13.38
N LEU A 153 -21.24 -3.57 -12.20
CA LEU A 153 -21.38 -4.27 -10.92
C LEU A 153 -22.83 -4.66 -10.64
N SER A 154 -23.80 -3.80 -11.00
CA SER A 154 -25.23 -4.07 -10.81
C SER A 154 -25.74 -5.31 -11.56
N LYS A 155 -25.04 -5.74 -12.60
CA LYS A 155 -25.37 -6.89 -13.45
C LYS A 155 -24.49 -8.11 -13.16
N ASP A 156 -23.57 -7.98 -12.22
CA ASP A 156 -22.61 -9.02 -11.91
C ASP A 156 -23.09 -9.92 -10.77
N ASN A 157 -23.27 -11.20 -11.07
CA ASN A 157 -23.73 -12.17 -10.08
C ASN A 157 -22.66 -12.53 -9.03
N ASP A 158 -21.40 -12.20 -9.26
CA ASP A 158 -20.29 -12.45 -8.35
C ASP A 158 -20.21 -11.39 -7.24
N VAL A 159 -20.91 -10.26 -7.43
CA VAL A 159 -20.94 -9.14 -6.49
C VAL A 159 -22.11 -9.30 -5.53
N ASP A 160 -21.88 -9.04 -4.25
CA ASP A 160 -22.94 -8.98 -3.22
C ASP A 160 -23.44 -7.54 -3.08
N HIS A 161 -22.55 -6.60 -2.80
CA HIS A 161 -22.83 -5.17 -2.74
C HIS A 161 -21.55 -4.35 -2.95
N TRP A 162 -21.71 -3.04 -3.17
CA TRP A 162 -20.59 -2.11 -3.32
C TRP A 162 -20.97 -0.70 -2.84
N THR A 163 -19.94 0.10 -2.62
CA THR A 163 -20.05 1.52 -2.31
C THR A 163 -19.04 2.28 -3.13
N SER A 164 -19.48 3.30 -3.88
CA SER A 164 -18.64 4.16 -4.66
C SER A 164 -18.50 5.53 -4.00
N TYR A 165 -17.27 6.01 -3.89
CA TYR A 165 -16.89 7.32 -3.37
C TYR A 165 -16.36 8.16 -4.51
N VAL A 166 -17.01 9.28 -4.80
CA VAL A 166 -16.63 10.19 -5.88
C VAL A 166 -16.09 11.49 -5.29
N GLY A 167 -14.95 11.94 -5.77
CA GLY A 167 -14.26 13.11 -5.24
C GLY A 167 -13.48 12.86 -3.94
N ARG A 168 -13.37 11.61 -3.51
CA ARG A 168 -12.65 11.21 -2.29
C ARG A 168 -12.46 9.69 -2.25
N GLY A 169 -11.59 9.21 -1.36
CA GLY A 169 -11.50 7.78 -1.04
C GLY A 169 -12.51 7.32 -0.01
N ALA A 170 -12.57 6.02 0.18
CA ALA A 170 -13.34 5.39 1.25
C ALA A 170 -12.86 5.84 2.63
N ILE A 171 -13.75 5.92 3.59
CA ILE A 171 -13.38 6.08 4.99
C ILE A 171 -12.56 4.88 5.43
N ARG A 172 -11.60 5.09 6.32
CA ARG A 172 -10.73 4.02 6.81
C ARG A 172 -11.53 2.96 7.55
N PHE A 173 -11.74 1.81 6.93
CA PHE A 173 -12.45 0.67 7.51
C PHE A 173 -11.52 -0.50 7.84
N TYR A 174 -10.25 -0.45 7.42
CA TYR A 174 -9.21 -1.38 7.87
C TYR A 174 -7.85 -0.66 7.98
N LEU A 175 -6.96 -1.17 8.82
CA LEU A 175 -5.75 -0.45 9.22
C LEU A 175 -4.78 -0.11 8.07
N PRO A 176 -4.49 -1.03 7.11
CA PRO A 176 -3.58 -0.74 6.01
C PRO A 176 -4.18 0.10 4.88
N LEU A 177 -5.44 0.53 4.96
CA LEU A 177 -6.02 1.35 3.89
C LEU A 177 -5.23 2.66 3.73
N ASP A 178 -4.76 2.89 2.51
CA ASP A 178 -4.19 4.19 2.11
C ASP A 178 -5.34 5.18 1.89
N GLU A 179 -5.50 6.10 2.85
CA GLU A 179 -6.61 7.03 2.88
C GLU A 179 -6.40 8.15 1.87
N GLN A 180 -7.25 8.20 0.85
CA GLN A 180 -7.19 9.21 -0.20
C GLN A 180 -7.92 10.48 0.21
N LEU A 181 -7.24 11.61 0.08
CA LEU A 181 -7.79 12.93 0.38
C LEU A 181 -8.86 13.35 -0.64
N GLU A 182 -9.66 14.36 -0.29
CA GLU A 182 -10.64 14.96 -1.20
C GLU A 182 -9.98 15.49 -2.46
N ASN A 183 -10.48 15.04 -3.61
CA ASN A 183 -9.91 15.34 -4.91
C ASN A 183 -10.94 15.07 -6.02
N ASP A 184 -11.37 16.10 -6.72
CA ASP A 184 -12.42 16.03 -7.75
C ASP A 184 -12.13 15.02 -8.87
N PHE A 185 -10.87 14.72 -9.16
CA PHE A 185 -10.47 13.77 -10.20
C PHE A 185 -10.15 12.36 -9.68
N PHE A 186 -10.56 12.05 -8.45
CA PHE A 186 -10.39 10.73 -7.85
C PHE A 186 -11.72 10.10 -7.45
N ALA A 187 -11.87 8.82 -7.73
CA ALA A 187 -12.94 8.00 -7.17
C ALA A 187 -12.40 6.66 -6.68
N GLN A 188 -13.07 6.09 -5.69
CA GLN A 188 -12.76 4.77 -5.16
C GLN A 188 -14.04 3.97 -4.96
N SER A 189 -14.06 2.72 -5.43
CA SER A 189 -15.15 1.79 -5.14
C SER A 189 -14.66 0.69 -4.22
N VAL A 190 -15.46 0.37 -3.22
CA VAL A 190 -15.28 -0.79 -2.33
C VAL A 190 -16.36 -1.79 -2.70
N ILE A 191 -15.96 -2.93 -3.25
CA ILE A 191 -16.84 -3.96 -3.76
C ILE A 191 -16.71 -5.17 -2.85
N VAL A 192 -17.83 -5.74 -2.41
CA VAL A 192 -17.88 -6.98 -1.66
C VAL A 192 -18.38 -8.09 -2.58
N THR A 193 -17.56 -9.10 -2.77
CA THR A 193 -17.88 -10.26 -3.60
C THR A 193 -18.42 -11.43 -2.76
N LYS A 194 -19.01 -12.42 -3.40
CA LYS A 194 -19.58 -13.57 -2.70
C LYS A 194 -18.57 -14.58 -2.19
N GLY A 195 -17.32 -14.51 -2.67
CA GLY A 195 -16.23 -15.39 -2.27
C GLY A 195 -14.91 -15.01 -2.92
N ASP A 196 -13.84 -15.77 -2.61
CA ASP A 196 -12.48 -15.48 -3.06
C ASP A 196 -12.28 -15.70 -4.57
N GLU A 197 -12.91 -16.73 -5.13
CA GLU A 197 -12.86 -17.00 -6.58
C GLU A 197 -13.62 -15.93 -7.37
N GLU A 198 -14.76 -15.50 -6.86
CA GLU A 198 -15.57 -14.40 -7.38
C GLU A 198 -14.76 -13.10 -7.36
N ARG A 199 -14.02 -12.85 -6.29
CA ARG A 199 -13.17 -11.68 -6.13
C ARG A 199 -12.15 -11.58 -7.28
N GLU A 200 -11.43 -12.65 -7.57
CA GLU A 200 -10.43 -12.64 -8.64
C GLU A 200 -11.06 -12.38 -10.02
N ARG A 201 -12.24 -12.94 -10.28
CA ARG A 201 -12.99 -12.67 -11.52
C ARG A 201 -13.43 -11.22 -11.63
N VAL A 202 -13.93 -10.65 -10.53
CA VAL A 202 -14.35 -9.24 -10.48
C VAL A 202 -13.16 -8.32 -10.67
N ILE A 203 -12.02 -8.57 -10.02
CA ILE A 203 -10.78 -7.80 -10.20
C ILE A 203 -10.38 -7.78 -11.69
N GLN A 204 -10.29 -8.93 -12.32
CA GLN A 204 -9.91 -9.03 -13.74
C GLN A 204 -10.90 -8.31 -14.65
N LYS A 205 -12.19 -8.47 -14.41
CA LYS A 205 -13.24 -7.84 -15.20
C LYS A 205 -13.18 -6.32 -15.12
N ILE A 206 -13.14 -5.78 -13.89
CA ILE A 206 -13.08 -4.33 -13.68
C ILE A 206 -11.77 -3.76 -14.22
N GLN A 207 -10.65 -4.45 -14.00
CA GLN A 207 -9.36 -4.00 -14.52
C GLN A 207 -9.36 -3.94 -16.06
N ASN A 208 -9.92 -4.93 -16.73
CA ASN A 208 -10.07 -4.92 -18.19
C ASN A 208 -10.90 -3.75 -18.71
N ILE A 209 -11.94 -3.35 -17.97
CA ILE A 209 -12.75 -2.18 -18.32
C ILE A 209 -11.93 -0.90 -18.17
N LEU A 210 -11.23 -0.75 -17.04
CA LEU A 210 -10.39 0.42 -16.79
C LEU A 210 -9.29 0.58 -17.87
N ASP A 211 -8.68 -0.52 -18.28
CA ASP A 211 -7.58 -0.50 -19.25
C ASP A 211 -8.05 -0.23 -20.70
N ASN A 212 -9.21 -0.77 -21.09
CA ASN A 212 -9.68 -0.70 -22.46
C ASN A 212 -10.63 0.47 -22.74
N GLU A 213 -11.52 0.79 -21.79
CA GLU A 213 -12.50 1.88 -21.98
C GLU A 213 -11.92 3.25 -21.53
N TYR A 214 -10.96 3.24 -20.57
CA TYR A 214 -10.42 4.46 -19.97
C TYR A 214 -8.88 4.49 -19.92
N PRO A 215 -8.18 4.38 -21.04
CA PRO A 215 -6.71 4.33 -21.07
C PRO A 215 -6.04 5.60 -20.54
N GLN A 216 -6.77 6.72 -20.45
CA GLN A 216 -6.28 8.01 -19.95
C GLN A 216 -6.28 8.11 -18.43
N LEU A 217 -6.95 7.20 -17.72
CA LEU A 217 -6.95 7.20 -16.26
C LEU A 217 -5.94 6.19 -15.70
N THR A 218 -5.45 6.47 -14.50
CA THR A 218 -4.70 5.51 -13.72
C THR A 218 -5.68 4.72 -12.86
N GLY A 219 -6.03 3.51 -13.31
CA GLY A 219 -7.00 2.64 -12.64
C GLY A 219 -6.38 1.38 -12.10
N ARG A 220 -6.77 0.99 -10.88
CA ARG A 220 -6.32 -0.25 -10.25
C ARG A 220 -7.47 -0.92 -9.51
N ALA A 221 -7.75 -2.18 -9.86
CA ALA A 221 -8.61 -3.08 -9.09
C ALA A 221 -7.72 -4.08 -8.34
N TYR A 222 -7.87 -4.19 -7.03
CA TYR A 222 -7.01 -5.04 -6.21
C TYR A 222 -7.71 -5.56 -4.96
N ALA A 223 -7.26 -6.72 -4.48
CA ALA A 223 -7.67 -7.27 -3.19
C ALA A 223 -7.02 -6.48 -2.05
N MET A 224 -7.67 -6.47 -0.88
CA MET A 224 -7.09 -5.82 0.30
C MET A 224 -5.76 -6.48 0.67
N GLU A 225 -4.77 -5.67 0.96
CA GLU A 225 -3.44 -6.12 1.37
C GLU A 225 -3.38 -6.39 2.88
N LEU A 226 -2.66 -7.44 3.28
CA LEU A 226 -2.29 -7.67 4.67
C LEU A 226 -0.90 -7.08 4.91
N GLY A 227 -0.78 -6.17 5.87
CA GLY A 227 0.48 -5.51 6.18
C GLY A 227 0.52 -4.03 5.77
N PRO A 228 1.70 -3.40 5.76
CA PRO A 228 1.82 -2.01 5.34
C PRO A 228 1.36 -1.83 3.89
N PRO A 229 0.69 -0.72 3.54
CA PRO A 229 0.29 -0.47 2.16
C PRO A 229 1.52 -0.39 1.27
N VAL A 230 1.61 -1.28 0.30
CA VAL A 230 2.76 -1.35 -0.62
C VAL A 230 2.53 -0.46 -1.84
N GLY A 231 1.27 -0.14 -2.14
CA GLY A 231 0.89 0.57 -3.36
C GLY A 231 1.19 -0.25 -4.61
N TRP A 232 1.89 0.33 -5.58
CA TRP A 232 2.29 -0.39 -6.79
C TRP A 232 3.43 -1.37 -6.48
N PRO A 233 3.39 -2.62 -6.98
CA PRO A 233 4.36 -3.65 -6.62
C PRO A 233 5.79 -3.36 -7.10
N VAL A 234 5.95 -2.64 -8.21
CA VAL A 234 7.25 -2.22 -8.73
C VAL A 234 7.32 -0.70 -8.77
N GLN A 235 8.23 -0.12 -8.01
CA GLN A 235 8.39 1.32 -7.91
C GLN A 235 9.86 1.72 -8.05
N PHE A 236 10.12 2.70 -8.91
CA PHE A 236 11.43 3.34 -9.03
C PHE A 236 11.33 4.81 -8.61
N ARG A 237 12.20 5.22 -7.72
CA ARG A 237 12.28 6.62 -7.29
C ARG A 237 13.41 7.33 -8.05
N VAL A 238 13.03 8.33 -8.84
CA VAL A 238 13.97 9.24 -9.48
C VAL A 238 13.98 10.55 -8.71
N SER A 239 15.15 11.00 -8.23
CA SER A 239 15.27 12.21 -7.42
C SER A 239 16.48 13.02 -7.82
N GLY A 240 16.40 14.35 -7.67
CA GLY A 240 17.48 15.27 -7.98
C GLY A 240 17.09 16.71 -7.63
N PRO A 241 18.04 17.66 -7.67
CA PRO A 241 17.78 19.06 -7.34
C PRO A 241 17.06 19.83 -8.45
N ASP A 242 17.13 19.35 -9.70
CA ASP A 242 16.55 19.98 -10.88
C ASP A 242 15.29 19.24 -11.31
N GLN A 243 14.15 19.89 -11.19
CA GLN A 243 12.85 19.30 -11.47
C GLN A 243 12.68 18.86 -12.93
N GLU A 244 13.19 19.64 -13.89
CA GLU A 244 13.04 19.32 -15.30
C GLU A 244 13.86 18.08 -15.69
N LYS A 245 15.09 17.98 -15.18
CA LYS A 245 15.93 16.79 -15.38
C LYS A 245 15.36 15.55 -14.69
N VAL A 246 14.80 15.70 -13.49
CA VAL A 246 14.12 14.58 -12.82
C VAL A 246 12.97 14.04 -13.65
N GLN A 247 12.14 14.92 -14.24
CA GLN A 247 11.07 14.49 -15.14
C GLN A 247 11.62 13.80 -16.41
N GLU A 248 12.65 14.38 -17.03
CA GLU A 248 13.29 13.78 -18.21
C GLU A 248 13.82 12.38 -17.91
N TYR A 249 14.56 12.20 -16.82
CA TYR A 249 15.08 10.88 -16.43
C TYR A 249 13.97 9.91 -16.02
N ALA A 250 12.91 10.38 -15.36
CA ALA A 250 11.76 9.55 -15.05
C ALA A 250 11.08 9.01 -16.32
N HIS A 251 10.93 9.85 -17.35
CA HIS A 251 10.42 9.41 -18.66
C HIS A 251 11.35 8.41 -19.36
N GLN A 252 12.67 8.58 -19.25
CA GLN A 252 13.63 7.60 -19.79
C GLN A 252 13.52 6.25 -19.06
N VAL A 253 13.41 6.26 -17.74
CA VAL A 253 13.19 5.04 -16.92
C VAL A 253 11.87 4.39 -17.32
N ALA A 254 10.80 5.17 -17.45
CA ALA A 254 9.49 4.66 -17.88
C ALA A 254 9.55 4.02 -19.27
N GLY A 255 10.31 4.60 -20.21
CA GLY A 255 10.54 4.01 -21.53
C GLY A 255 11.24 2.65 -21.48
N ILE A 256 12.21 2.50 -20.58
CA ILE A 256 12.89 1.21 -20.35
C ILE A 256 11.92 0.19 -19.73
N MET A 257 11.13 0.62 -18.75
CA MET A 257 10.12 -0.23 -18.11
C MET A 257 9.07 -0.70 -19.13
N ALA A 258 8.60 0.20 -20.00
CA ALA A 258 7.61 -0.11 -21.03
C ALA A 258 8.12 -1.11 -22.08
N ALA A 259 9.42 -1.22 -22.25
CA ALA A 259 10.02 -2.21 -23.15
C ALA A 259 10.09 -3.63 -22.53
N SER A 260 9.85 -3.77 -21.23
CA SER A 260 9.82 -5.07 -20.56
C SER A 260 8.45 -5.73 -20.74
N PRO A 261 8.39 -7.01 -21.19
CA PRO A 261 7.13 -7.73 -21.31
C PRO A 261 6.51 -8.10 -19.95
N ASP A 262 7.27 -7.98 -18.86
CA ASP A 262 6.84 -8.35 -17.51
C ASP A 262 6.23 -7.16 -16.74
N LEU A 263 6.23 -5.95 -17.34
CA LEU A 263 5.74 -4.74 -16.69
C LEU A 263 4.60 -4.12 -17.50
N GLU A 264 3.50 -3.88 -16.81
CA GLU A 264 2.30 -3.24 -17.37
C GLU A 264 1.95 -1.99 -16.56
N LYS A 265 1.17 -1.09 -17.12
CA LYS A 265 0.57 0.07 -16.43
C LYS A 265 1.57 1.02 -15.78
N ILE A 266 2.54 1.45 -16.57
CA ILE A 266 3.54 2.38 -16.10
C ILE A 266 2.90 3.74 -15.87
N SER A 267 2.95 4.21 -14.64
CA SER A 267 2.38 5.49 -14.21
C SER A 267 3.40 6.29 -13.41
N PHE A 268 3.15 7.59 -13.30
CA PHE A 268 3.95 8.51 -12.50
C PHE A 268 3.12 8.99 -11.32
N ASN A 269 3.75 9.14 -10.15
CA ASN A 269 3.13 9.84 -9.02
C ASN A 269 3.18 11.37 -9.19
N TRP A 270 3.99 11.86 -10.11
CA TRP A 270 3.98 13.24 -10.57
C TRP A 270 3.06 13.37 -11.77
N ALA A 271 1.93 14.01 -11.57
CA ALA A 271 0.96 14.25 -12.62
C ALA A 271 1.51 15.20 -13.68
N GLU A 272 0.92 15.16 -14.87
CA GLU A 272 1.27 16.01 -16.00
C GLU A 272 1.05 17.50 -15.69
N LYS A 273 1.74 18.37 -16.42
CA LYS A 273 1.58 19.82 -16.29
C LYS A 273 0.15 20.23 -16.64
N GLN A 274 -0.48 20.95 -15.73
CA GLN A 274 -1.84 21.45 -15.92
C GLN A 274 -1.87 22.84 -16.51
N ARG A 275 -2.97 23.13 -17.21
CA ARG A 275 -3.30 24.51 -17.61
C ARG A 275 -3.85 25.24 -16.38
N LYS A 276 -3.27 26.37 -16.03
CA LYS A 276 -3.80 27.27 -15.01
C LYS A 276 -4.10 28.64 -15.61
N LEU A 277 -5.21 29.23 -15.18
CA LEU A 277 -5.54 30.61 -15.50
C LEU A 277 -4.87 31.51 -14.44
N LYS A 278 -3.92 32.35 -14.88
CA LYS A 278 -3.29 33.36 -14.02
C LYS A 278 -4.00 34.68 -14.26
N ILE A 279 -4.57 35.24 -13.20
CA ILE A 279 -5.24 36.54 -13.26
C ILE A 279 -4.26 37.62 -12.80
N GLU A 280 -3.89 38.54 -13.68
CA GLU A 280 -2.96 39.62 -13.38
C GLU A 280 -3.74 40.93 -13.17
N VAL A 281 -3.81 41.39 -11.92
CA VAL A 281 -4.56 42.56 -11.53
C VAL A 281 -3.86 43.84 -12.02
N ARG A 282 -4.55 44.69 -12.75
CA ARG A 282 -4.11 46.03 -13.11
C ARG A 282 -4.17 46.96 -11.89
N GLN A 283 -3.05 47.04 -11.17
CA GLN A 283 -2.98 47.70 -9.85
C GLN A 283 -3.39 49.17 -9.89
N SER A 284 -3.13 49.91 -10.99
CA SER A 284 -3.55 51.30 -11.18
C SER A 284 -5.06 51.44 -11.20
N GLU A 285 -5.75 50.61 -11.98
CA GLU A 285 -7.20 50.64 -12.09
C GLU A 285 -7.88 50.16 -10.80
N ALA A 286 -7.38 49.10 -10.21
CA ALA A 286 -7.89 48.60 -8.92
C ALA A 286 -7.84 49.68 -7.83
N ARG A 287 -6.69 50.39 -7.70
CA ARG A 287 -6.54 51.47 -6.72
C ARG A 287 -7.46 52.67 -7.03
N ARG A 288 -7.62 53.01 -8.28
CA ARG A 288 -8.53 54.11 -8.71
C ARG A 288 -9.97 53.82 -8.32
N LEU A 289 -10.36 52.53 -8.35
CA LEU A 289 -11.70 52.08 -7.97
C LEU A 289 -11.80 51.69 -6.47
N GLY A 290 -10.77 51.92 -5.67
CA GLY A 290 -10.76 51.65 -4.24
C GLY A 290 -10.66 50.15 -3.88
N LEU A 291 -10.21 49.32 -4.84
CA LEU A 291 -10.08 47.86 -4.62
C LEU A 291 -8.64 47.46 -4.32
N SER A 292 -8.47 46.56 -3.36
CA SER A 292 -7.22 45.84 -3.13
C SER A 292 -7.19 44.53 -3.92
N SER A 293 -6.00 44.03 -4.24
CA SER A 293 -5.85 42.70 -4.84
C SER A 293 -6.48 41.60 -3.98
N SER A 294 -6.46 41.74 -2.66
CA SER A 294 -7.11 40.82 -1.73
C SER A 294 -8.64 40.82 -1.86
N ALA A 295 -9.25 42.00 -2.04
CA ALA A 295 -10.69 42.10 -2.27
C ALA A 295 -11.10 41.43 -3.59
N ILE A 296 -10.35 41.67 -4.67
CA ILE A 296 -10.56 41.01 -5.97
C ILE A 296 -10.41 39.48 -5.85
N ALA A 297 -9.35 39.02 -5.21
CA ALA A 297 -9.13 37.59 -4.98
C ALA A 297 -10.25 36.91 -4.16
N LYS A 298 -10.75 37.59 -3.12
CA LYS A 298 -11.89 37.10 -2.33
C LYS A 298 -13.18 37.02 -3.15
N ALA A 299 -13.46 38.05 -3.97
CA ALA A 299 -14.63 38.05 -4.84
C ALA A 299 -14.57 36.91 -5.87
N LEU A 300 -13.41 36.69 -6.49
CA LEU A 300 -13.20 35.59 -7.41
C LEU A 300 -13.32 34.24 -6.72
N TYR A 301 -12.72 34.10 -5.55
CA TYR A 301 -12.82 32.84 -4.78
C TYR A 301 -14.27 32.53 -4.43
N ALA A 302 -15.02 33.51 -3.93
CA ALA A 302 -16.44 33.36 -3.63
C ALA A 302 -17.26 32.96 -4.85
N SER A 303 -16.98 33.57 -6.01
CA SER A 303 -17.70 33.29 -7.25
C SER A 303 -17.36 31.92 -7.82
N VAL A 304 -16.09 31.53 -7.84
CA VAL A 304 -15.62 30.28 -8.50
C VAL A 304 -15.69 29.07 -7.58
N SER A 305 -15.14 29.17 -6.38
CA SER A 305 -15.06 28.07 -5.40
C SER A 305 -16.22 28.05 -4.42
N GLY A 306 -16.77 29.23 -4.14
CA GLY A 306 -17.82 29.42 -3.13
C GLY A 306 -17.28 29.96 -1.82
N ALA A 307 -18.13 30.63 -1.07
CA ALA A 307 -17.84 31.14 0.27
C ALA A 307 -18.94 30.70 1.23
N THR A 308 -18.57 30.18 2.39
CA THR A 308 -19.51 29.88 3.48
C THR A 308 -20.07 31.20 4.02
N VAL A 309 -21.37 31.41 3.85
CA VAL A 309 -22.06 32.62 4.31
C VAL A 309 -22.67 32.46 5.69
N THR A 310 -23.07 31.24 6.03
CA THR A 310 -23.62 30.89 7.34
C THR A 310 -23.55 29.36 7.53
N GLN A 311 -23.88 28.93 8.76
CA GLN A 311 -24.03 27.51 9.09
C GLN A 311 -25.41 27.27 9.67
N VAL A 312 -26.03 26.18 9.28
CA VAL A 312 -27.30 25.70 9.83
C VAL A 312 -27.01 24.48 10.69
N ARG A 313 -27.56 24.49 11.90
CA ARG A 313 -27.44 23.32 12.79
C ARG A 313 -28.58 22.35 12.51
N ASP A 314 -28.21 21.10 12.25
CA ASP A 314 -29.12 19.96 12.13
C ASP A 314 -28.66 18.88 13.11
N ASP A 315 -29.34 18.79 14.26
CA ASP A 315 -28.98 17.95 15.39
C ASP A 315 -27.52 18.18 15.84
N ILE A 316 -26.64 17.18 15.67
CA ILE A 316 -25.21 17.25 16.00
C ILE A 316 -24.37 17.86 14.87
N TYR A 317 -24.91 18.02 13.68
CA TYR A 317 -24.18 18.48 12.49
C TYR A 317 -24.28 19.99 12.32
N LEU A 318 -23.16 20.60 11.92
CA LEU A 318 -23.11 21.97 11.41
C LEU A 318 -22.98 21.90 9.90
N ILE A 319 -24.01 22.34 9.20
CA ILE A 319 -24.09 22.29 7.74
C ILE A 319 -23.74 23.67 7.19
N ASP A 320 -22.67 23.77 6.41
CA ASP A 320 -22.24 24.99 5.76
C ASP A 320 -23.19 25.38 4.65
N VAL A 321 -23.62 26.66 4.65
CA VAL A 321 -24.35 27.25 3.54
C VAL A 321 -23.36 28.00 2.66
N ILE A 322 -23.08 27.44 1.49
CA ILE A 322 -22.09 27.96 0.55
C ILE A 322 -22.78 28.75 -0.55
N LEU A 323 -22.40 30.04 -0.70
CA LEU A 323 -22.78 30.88 -1.81
C LEU A 323 -21.72 30.79 -2.92
N ARG A 324 -22.16 30.47 -4.14
CA ARG A 324 -21.28 30.35 -5.31
C ARG A 324 -22.01 30.83 -6.58
N ALA A 325 -21.27 31.34 -7.57
CA ALA A 325 -21.85 31.66 -8.86
C ALA A 325 -22.44 30.42 -9.56
N ARG A 326 -23.44 30.61 -10.42
CA ARG A 326 -24.02 29.50 -11.19
C ARG A 326 -22.96 28.81 -12.04
N LYS A 327 -23.20 27.54 -12.38
CA LYS A 327 -22.25 26.77 -13.20
C LYS A 327 -21.97 27.44 -14.54
N GLU A 328 -23.02 27.94 -15.19
CA GLU A 328 -22.95 28.65 -16.47
C GLU A 328 -22.07 29.93 -16.40
N ASP A 329 -22.03 30.60 -15.25
CA ASP A 329 -21.33 31.88 -15.08
C ASP A 329 -19.85 31.73 -14.67
N ARG A 330 -19.34 30.52 -14.47
CA ARG A 330 -17.98 30.26 -13.92
C ARG A 330 -17.17 29.19 -14.65
N THR A 331 -17.70 28.58 -15.73
CA THR A 331 -17.06 27.44 -16.41
C THR A 331 -16.22 27.84 -17.63
N SER A 332 -16.31 29.07 -18.13
CA SER A 332 -15.48 29.52 -19.22
C SER A 332 -14.64 30.74 -18.84
N ILE A 333 -13.52 30.94 -19.55
CA ILE A 333 -12.65 32.10 -19.36
C ILE A 333 -13.41 33.42 -19.64
N GLU A 334 -14.30 33.42 -20.64
CA GLU A 334 -15.08 34.59 -21.00
C GLU A 334 -16.08 34.98 -19.89
N GLN A 335 -16.71 33.99 -19.29
CA GLN A 335 -17.62 34.21 -18.16
C GLN A 335 -16.86 34.71 -16.91
N ILE A 336 -15.69 34.16 -16.64
CA ILE A 336 -14.84 34.64 -15.54
C ILE A 336 -14.40 36.09 -15.76
N ARG A 337 -14.07 36.47 -17.00
CA ARG A 337 -13.73 37.86 -17.33
C ARG A 337 -14.89 38.84 -17.12
N ASN A 338 -16.11 38.38 -17.28
CA ASN A 338 -17.33 39.17 -17.13
C ASN A 338 -17.93 39.10 -15.71
N LEU A 339 -17.29 38.37 -14.77
CA LEU A 339 -17.74 38.33 -13.37
C LEU A 339 -17.71 39.74 -12.76
N ASP A 340 -18.81 40.13 -12.14
CA ASP A 340 -18.96 41.39 -11.44
C ASP A 340 -18.22 41.42 -10.12
N VAL A 341 -17.31 42.36 -9.95
CA VAL A 341 -16.61 42.63 -8.68
C VAL A 341 -17.25 43.88 -8.05
N GLN A 342 -17.77 43.73 -6.85
CA GLN A 342 -18.38 44.85 -6.09
C GLN A 342 -17.33 45.87 -5.66
N LEU A 343 -17.64 47.15 -5.86
CA LEU A 343 -16.85 48.27 -5.39
C LEU A 343 -17.31 48.72 -3.99
N PRO A 344 -16.44 49.41 -3.22
CA PRO A 344 -16.80 49.94 -1.91
C PRO A 344 -17.99 50.91 -1.88
N ASN A 345 -18.30 51.53 -3.02
CA ASN A 345 -19.47 52.45 -3.18
C ASN A 345 -20.79 51.73 -3.49
N GLY A 346 -20.80 50.39 -3.56
CA GLY A 346 -21.97 49.56 -3.85
C GLY A 346 -22.26 49.33 -5.34
N SER A 347 -21.52 49.95 -6.26
CA SER A 347 -21.59 49.60 -7.69
C SER A 347 -20.72 48.38 -8.01
N SER A 348 -20.85 47.80 -9.22
CA SER A 348 -20.00 46.71 -9.68
C SER A 348 -19.28 47.03 -10.95
N VAL A 349 -18.16 46.36 -11.19
CA VAL A 349 -17.42 46.38 -12.46
C VAL A 349 -17.02 44.99 -12.87
N PRO A 350 -17.04 44.66 -14.18
CA PRO A 350 -16.58 43.37 -14.62
C PRO A 350 -15.07 43.18 -14.36
N LEU A 351 -14.66 41.94 -14.07
CA LEU A 351 -13.26 41.61 -13.82
C LEU A 351 -12.34 42.07 -14.98
N SER A 352 -12.80 42.03 -16.21
CA SER A 352 -12.05 42.47 -17.40
C SER A 352 -11.56 43.92 -17.33
N VAL A 353 -12.15 44.78 -16.50
CA VAL A 353 -11.67 46.14 -16.23
C VAL A 353 -10.49 46.12 -15.26
N LEU A 354 -10.45 45.17 -14.35
CA LEU A 354 -9.48 45.06 -13.24
C LEU A 354 -8.28 44.14 -13.54
N ALA A 355 -8.43 43.21 -14.52
CA ALA A 355 -7.43 42.20 -14.83
C ALA A 355 -7.27 41.93 -16.34
#